data_4443a0333b012be276faf79e22d3447f
#
_entry.id   4443a0333b012be276faf79e22d3447f
#
_cell.length_a   1.000
_cell.length_b   1.000
_cell.length_c   1.000
_cell.angle_alpha   90.00
_cell.angle_beta   90.00
_cell.angle_gamma   90.00
#
_symmetry.space_group_name_H-M   'P 1'
#
loop_
_entity.id
_entity.type
_entity.pdbx_description
1 polymer ?
#
loop_
_entity_poly.entity_id
_entity_poly.type
_entity_poly.pdbx_seq_one_letter_code
_entity_poly.pdbx_strand_id
1 'polypeptide(L)'
;SVLAGKELSEIKTFFPIRKNIIRLMLNLPISFNSGTIIFYSLQKNINKDKDIFLLNLLGKVYEVKSEKFFDLITAIVGSGPAFFYYLLESMQKTAVSQGLNKIFSKQILKETFIGTSKIIENTESNFDDLRQSVTSKGGTTDAAITSLRKKEFAKLINNSVKDAIKKAKTLSSKK
;
A
#
# COMPACT_ATOMS: atom_id res chain seq x y z
N SER A 1 10.16 15.97 2.55
CA SER A 1 9.03 16.28 1.66
C SER A 1 8.15 15.08 1.47
N VAL A 2 6.85 15.26 1.53
CA VAL A 2 5.80 14.27 1.26
C VAL A 2 5.05 14.56 -0.06
N LEU A 3 5.57 15.44 -0.88
CA LEU A 3 4.91 15.86 -2.11
C LEU A 3 4.97 14.73 -3.15
N ALA A 4 3.80 14.25 -3.56
CA ALA A 4 3.70 13.35 -4.68
C ALA A 4 4.16 14.07 -5.97
N GLY A 5 4.94 13.36 -6.78
CA GLY A 5 5.35 13.88 -8.07
C GLY A 5 6.45 14.96 -8.07
N LYS A 6 7.06 15.29 -6.93
CA LYS A 6 8.17 16.24 -6.84
C LYS A 6 9.49 15.54 -6.52
N GLU A 7 10.46 15.65 -7.41
CA GLU A 7 11.80 15.06 -7.21
C GLU A 7 12.63 15.91 -6.23
N LEU A 8 13.59 15.26 -5.55
CA LEU A 8 14.49 15.96 -4.63
C LEU A 8 15.31 17.05 -5.31
N SER A 9 15.71 16.86 -6.56
CA SER A 9 16.39 17.86 -7.38
C SER A 9 15.56 19.14 -7.50
N GLU A 10 14.27 19.01 -7.76
CA GLU A 10 13.35 20.16 -7.85
C GLU A 10 13.10 20.79 -6.47
N ILE A 11 12.85 19.97 -5.43
CA ILE A 11 12.64 20.47 -4.07
C ILE A 11 13.86 21.26 -3.59
N LYS A 12 15.06 20.81 -3.94
CA LYS A 12 16.32 21.47 -3.57
C LYS A 12 16.45 22.88 -4.15
N THR A 13 15.85 23.18 -5.30
CA THR A 13 15.87 24.53 -5.86
C THR A 13 15.12 25.54 -4.99
N PHE A 14 14.09 25.11 -4.27
CA PHE A 14 13.34 25.96 -3.34
C PHE A 14 14.04 26.11 -1.97
N PHE A 15 14.98 25.22 -1.65
CA PHE A 15 15.70 25.20 -0.38
C PHE A 15 17.21 25.09 -0.57
N PRO A 16 17.87 26.05 -1.25
CA PRO A 16 19.27 25.93 -1.69
C PRO A 16 20.26 25.82 -0.52
N ILE A 17 19.91 26.41 0.64
CA ILE A 17 20.77 26.41 1.84
C ILE A 17 20.64 25.09 2.64
N ARG A 18 19.54 24.35 2.45
CA ARG A 18 19.30 23.11 3.17
C ARG A 18 20.12 21.97 2.57
N LYS A 19 21.02 21.41 3.37
CA LYS A 19 21.87 20.28 2.95
C LYS A 19 21.14 18.93 3.03
N ASN A 20 20.22 18.79 3.98
CA ASN A 20 19.54 17.53 4.30
C ASN A 20 18.06 17.61 3.93
N ILE A 21 17.72 17.09 2.77
CA ILE A 21 16.32 16.96 2.33
C ILE A 21 16.07 15.48 2.06
N ILE A 22 15.01 14.94 2.66
CA ILE A 22 14.53 13.59 2.40
C ILE A 22 13.17 13.65 1.71
N ARG A 23 12.95 12.76 0.77
CA ARG A 23 11.66 12.52 0.15
C ARG A 23 10.99 11.35 0.85
N LEU A 24 9.73 11.53 1.21
CA LEU A 24 8.94 10.53 1.91
C LEU A 24 7.71 10.16 1.06
N MET A 25 7.36 8.89 1.05
CA MET A 25 6.04 8.39 0.70
C MET A 25 5.50 7.64 1.92
N LEU A 26 4.30 8.00 2.33
CA LEU A 26 3.62 7.42 3.47
C LEU A 26 2.14 7.20 3.13
N ASN A 27 1.46 6.41 3.92
CA ASN A 27 0.06 6.06 3.69
C ASN A 27 -0.83 6.35 4.91
N LEU A 28 -2.14 6.31 4.72
CA LEU A 28 -3.13 6.67 5.74
C LEU A 28 -2.98 5.97 7.10
N PRO A 29 -2.55 4.70 7.21
CA PRO A 29 -2.37 4.02 8.49
C PRO A 29 -1.38 4.68 9.47
N ILE A 30 -0.60 5.68 9.06
CA ILE A 30 0.23 6.48 9.98
C ILE A 30 -0.60 7.11 11.12
N SER A 31 -1.87 7.39 10.88
CA SER A 31 -2.79 7.94 11.90
C SER A 31 -3.00 6.99 13.09
N PHE A 32 -2.62 5.73 12.95
CA PHE A 32 -2.66 4.70 13.98
C PHE A 32 -1.29 4.07 14.25
N ASN A 33 -0.20 4.78 13.94
CA ASN A 33 1.18 4.31 14.10
C ASN A 33 1.46 2.98 13.39
N SER A 34 0.71 2.70 12.31
CA SER A 34 0.79 1.46 11.51
C SER A 34 1.06 1.77 10.04
N GLY A 35 1.69 2.91 9.78
CA GLY A 35 2.02 3.35 8.43
C GLY A 35 3.15 2.57 7.80
N THR A 36 3.17 2.54 6.48
CA THR A 36 4.35 2.20 5.68
C THR A 36 4.96 3.49 5.18
N ILE A 37 6.23 3.72 5.53
CA ILE A 37 6.95 4.96 5.24
C ILE A 37 8.17 4.60 4.42
N ILE A 38 8.20 5.06 3.19
CA ILE A 38 9.34 4.88 2.30
C ILE A 38 10.08 6.20 2.19
N PHE A 39 11.40 6.18 2.34
CA PHE A 39 12.20 7.37 2.15
C PHE A 39 13.33 7.21 1.14
N TYR A 40 13.71 8.33 0.55
CA TYR A 40 14.88 8.46 -0.31
C TYR A 40 15.64 9.73 0.07
N SER A 41 16.98 9.63 0.04
CA SER A 41 17.88 10.76 0.24
C SER A 41 19.07 10.67 -0.67
N LEU A 42 19.52 11.80 -1.19
CA LEU A 42 20.77 11.93 -1.93
C LEU A 42 22.00 11.87 -1.02
N GLN A 43 21.84 12.02 0.29
CA GLN A 43 22.95 12.13 1.22
C GLN A 43 23.18 10.84 1.97
N LYS A 44 24.45 10.42 2.01
CA LYS A 44 24.90 9.25 2.79
C LYS A 44 24.90 9.50 4.31
N ASN A 45 24.97 10.76 4.74
CA ASN A 45 25.09 11.16 6.15
C ASN A 45 23.85 11.91 6.63
N ILE A 46 22.66 11.32 6.48
CA ILE A 46 21.52 11.72 7.29
C ILE A 46 21.86 11.35 8.72
N ASN A 47 21.45 12.15 9.70
CA ASN A 47 21.45 11.69 11.08
C ASN A 47 20.36 10.62 11.20
N LYS A 48 20.68 9.42 10.61
CA LYS A 48 19.73 8.33 10.37
C LYS A 48 19.03 7.94 11.66
N ASP A 49 19.75 7.98 12.78
CA ASP A 49 19.22 7.50 14.04
C ASP A 49 18.09 8.38 14.57
N LYS A 50 18.24 9.70 14.52
CA LYS A 50 17.21 10.62 15.03
C LYS A 50 16.00 10.74 14.10
N ASP A 51 16.25 10.93 12.80
CA ASP A 51 15.19 11.16 11.83
C ASP A 51 14.38 9.87 11.60
N ILE A 52 15.06 8.71 11.51
CA ILE A 52 14.39 7.41 11.39
C ILE A 52 13.66 7.04 12.67
N PHE A 53 14.20 7.36 13.83
CA PHE A 53 13.50 7.15 15.10
C PHE A 53 12.14 7.85 15.12
N LEU A 54 12.09 9.14 14.73
CA LEU A 54 10.84 9.89 14.66
C LEU A 54 9.84 9.28 13.66
N LEU A 55 10.33 8.84 12.50
CA LEU A 55 9.47 8.20 11.50
C LEU A 55 8.94 6.84 11.97
N ASN A 56 9.74 6.08 12.73
CA ASN A 56 9.33 4.78 13.28
C ASN A 56 8.20 4.91 14.33
N LEU A 57 7.99 6.09 14.91
CA LEU A 57 6.82 6.34 15.76
C LEU A 57 5.49 6.31 14.97
N LEU A 58 5.55 6.49 13.65
CA LEU A 58 4.39 6.52 12.76
C LEU A 58 4.16 5.19 12.02
N GLY A 59 5.12 4.26 12.09
CA GLY A 59 5.02 2.97 11.42
C GLY A 59 6.36 2.39 11.01
N LYS A 60 6.36 1.48 10.04
CA LYS A 60 7.57 0.81 9.52
C LYS A 60 8.24 1.67 8.46
N VAL A 61 9.56 1.87 8.60
CA VAL A 61 10.35 2.78 7.73
C VAL A 61 11.30 1.98 6.85
N TYR A 62 11.31 2.27 5.56
CA TYR A 62 12.16 1.61 4.57
C TYR A 62 12.87 2.63 3.69
N GLU A 63 14.17 2.42 3.46
CA GLU A 63 14.97 3.23 2.53
C GLU A 63 14.95 2.62 1.12
N VAL A 64 14.77 3.46 0.10
CA VAL A 64 14.96 3.03 -1.28
C VAL A 64 16.24 3.63 -1.86
N LYS A 65 16.96 2.81 -2.63
CA LYS A 65 18.27 3.20 -3.22
C LYS A 65 18.15 4.15 -4.42
N SER A 66 16.95 4.34 -4.96
CA SER A 66 16.75 5.19 -6.14
C SER A 66 15.37 5.84 -6.12
N GLU A 67 15.37 7.14 -6.40
CA GLU A 67 14.16 7.95 -6.50
C GLU A 67 13.21 7.52 -7.63
N LYS A 68 13.74 6.86 -8.68
CA LYS A 68 12.96 6.35 -9.82
C LYS A 68 11.82 5.40 -9.43
N PHE A 69 11.87 4.82 -8.22
CA PHE A 69 10.81 3.94 -7.73
C PHE A 69 9.64 4.68 -7.07
N PHE A 70 9.73 6.01 -6.86
CA PHE A 70 8.71 6.73 -6.09
C PHE A 70 7.33 6.73 -6.74
N ASP A 71 7.21 6.75 -8.07
CA ASP A 71 5.90 6.67 -8.73
C ASP A 71 5.25 5.30 -8.53
N LEU A 72 6.04 4.22 -8.59
CA LEU A 72 5.58 2.87 -8.27
C LEU A 72 5.20 2.76 -6.79
N ILE A 73 6.03 3.28 -5.90
CA ILE A 73 5.79 3.28 -4.45
C ILE A 73 4.53 4.08 -4.12
N THR A 74 4.31 5.23 -4.77
CA THR A 74 3.08 6.00 -4.63
C THR A 74 1.85 5.17 -5.01
N ALA A 75 1.92 4.42 -6.10
CA ALA A 75 0.83 3.55 -6.54
C ALA A 75 0.57 2.38 -5.59
N ILE A 76 1.61 1.77 -5.01
CA ILE A 76 1.48 0.57 -4.17
C ILE A 76 1.27 0.94 -2.70
N VAL A 77 2.06 1.86 -2.17
CA VAL A 77 2.03 2.23 -0.74
C VAL A 77 1.01 3.33 -0.48
N GLY A 78 1.07 4.42 -1.23
CA GLY A 78 0.17 5.55 -1.07
C GLY A 78 -1.28 5.20 -1.40
N SER A 79 -1.52 4.57 -2.56
CA SER A 79 -2.85 4.19 -3.02
C SER A 79 -3.30 2.81 -2.51
N GLY A 80 -2.38 1.98 -2.02
CA GLY A 80 -2.64 0.60 -1.59
C GLY A 80 -3.83 0.42 -0.64
N PRO A 81 -3.97 1.23 0.41
CA PRO A 81 -5.13 1.12 1.30
C PRO A 81 -6.47 1.19 0.58
N ALA A 82 -6.59 2.00 -0.48
CA ALA A 82 -7.83 2.12 -1.26
C ALA A 82 -8.18 0.82 -2.00
N PHE A 83 -7.21 0.04 -2.47
CA PHE A 83 -7.47 -1.27 -3.09
C PHE A 83 -8.09 -2.25 -2.10
N PHE A 84 -7.59 -2.29 -0.86
CA PHE A 84 -8.15 -3.13 0.19
C PHE A 84 -9.55 -2.67 0.60
N TYR A 85 -9.77 -1.36 0.74
CA TYR A 85 -11.09 -0.83 1.06
C TYR A 85 -12.11 -1.12 -0.05
N TYR A 86 -11.73 -1.01 -1.32
CA TYR A 86 -12.60 -1.32 -2.44
C TYR A 86 -12.94 -2.82 -2.52
N LEU A 87 -12.00 -3.70 -2.20
CA LEU A 87 -12.26 -5.14 -2.07
C LEU A 87 -13.30 -5.39 -0.96
N LEU A 88 -13.10 -4.85 0.23
CA LEU A 88 -14.03 -5.00 1.36
C LEU A 88 -15.41 -4.40 1.05
N GLU A 89 -15.47 -3.24 0.40
CA GLU A 89 -16.72 -2.63 -0.05
C GLU A 89 -17.48 -3.55 -1.02
N SER A 90 -16.77 -4.14 -1.98
CA SER A 90 -17.36 -5.05 -2.97
C SER A 90 -17.90 -6.32 -2.31
N MET A 91 -17.16 -6.90 -1.37
CA MET A 91 -17.62 -8.05 -0.59
C MET A 91 -18.85 -7.69 0.27
N GLN A 92 -18.86 -6.52 0.90
CA GLN A 92 -19.99 -6.05 1.70
C GLN A 92 -21.24 -5.87 0.83
N LYS A 93 -21.12 -5.26 -0.34
CA LYS A 93 -22.25 -5.10 -1.30
C LYS A 93 -22.84 -6.47 -1.66
N THR A 94 -21.99 -7.45 -1.93
CA THR A 94 -22.44 -8.81 -2.20
C THR A 94 -23.14 -9.44 -1.00
N ALA A 95 -22.57 -9.36 0.18
CA ALA A 95 -23.19 -9.90 1.40
C ALA A 95 -24.60 -9.32 1.64
N VAL A 96 -24.73 -8.00 1.47
CA VAL A 96 -26.01 -7.31 1.63
C VAL A 96 -27.02 -7.73 0.54
N SER A 97 -26.58 -7.91 -0.69
CA SER A 97 -27.46 -8.38 -1.78
C SER A 97 -27.94 -9.82 -1.58
N GLN A 98 -27.22 -10.62 -0.79
CA GLN A 98 -27.61 -11.96 -0.38
C GLN A 98 -28.45 -11.99 0.93
N GLY A 99 -28.88 -10.82 1.42
CA GLY A 99 -29.76 -10.70 2.58
C GLY A 99 -29.08 -10.49 3.92
N LEU A 100 -27.75 -10.37 3.96
CA LEU A 100 -27.05 -10.14 5.22
C LEU A 100 -27.24 -8.67 5.66
N ASN A 101 -27.46 -8.45 6.97
CA ASN A 101 -27.56 -7.10 7.52
C ASN A 101 -26.28 -6.29 7.25
N LYS A 102 -26.42 -5.02 6.81
CA LYS A 102 -25.31 -4.15 6.43
C LYS A 102 -24.33 -3.88 7.56
N ILE A 103 -24.79 -3.69 8.79
CA ILE A 103 -23.94 -3.43 9.94
C ILE A 103 -23.14 -4.69 10.29
N PHE A 104 -23.84 -5.82 10.36
CA PHE A 104 -23.21 -7.11 10.65
C PHE A 104 -22.22 -7.53 9.57
N SER A 105 -22.54 -7.36 8.27
CA SER A 105 -21.60 -7.66 7.19
C SER A 105 -20.34 -6.82 7.25
N LYS A 106 -20.45 -5.52 7.59
CA LYS A 106 -19.28 -4.65 7.81
C LYS A 106 -18.41 -5.17 8.97
N GLN A 107 -19.05 -5.58 10.07
CA GLN A 107 -18.32 -6.05 11.24
C GLN A 107 -17.54 -7.33 10.96
N ILE A 108 -18.16 -8.36 10.39
CA ILE A 108 -17.47 -9.64 10.12
C ILE A 108 -16.36 -9.47 9.08
N LEU A 109 -16.54 -8.66 8.05
CA LEU A 109 -15.50 -8.37 7.06
C LEU A 109 -14.32 -7.63 7.67
N LYS A 110 -14.58 -6.65 8.55
CA LYS A 110 -13.53 -5.96 9.31
C LYS A 110 -12.71 -6.94 10.14
N GLU A 111 -13.36 -7.80 10.93
CA GLU A 111 -12.67 -8.76 11.79
C GLU A 111 -11.90 -9.81 10.97
N THR A 112 -12.47 -10.28 9.86
CA THR A 112 -11.79 -11.19 8.93
C THR A 112 -10.53 -10.54 8.35
N PHE A 113 -10.60 -9.28 7.92
CA PHE A 113 -9.46 -8.56 7.35
C PHE A 113 -8.35 -8.32 8.39
N ILE A 114 -8.73 -7.90 9.61
CA ILE A 114 -7.79 -7.70 10.73
C ILE A 114 -7.11 -9.03 11.09
N GLY A 115 -7.88 -10.11 11.21
CA GLY A 115 -7.32 -11.44 11.49
C GLY A 115 -6.34 -11.91 10.42
N THR A 116 -6.69 -11.72 9.15
CA THR A 116 -5.81 -12.06 8.01
C THR A 116 -4.52 -11.23 8.02
N SER A 117 -4.60 -9.92 8.33
CA SER A 117 -3.41 -9.06 8.40
C SER A 117 -2.46 -9.47 9.54
N LYS A 118 -3.01 -9.95 10.68
CA LYS A 118 -2.19 -10.48 11.77
C LYS A 118 -1.42 -11.75 11.38
N ILE A 119 -2.00 -12.62 10.55
CA ILE A 119 -1.28 -13.78 10.02
C ILE A 119 -0.10 -13.31 9.16
N ILE A 120 -0.32 -12.35 8.26
CA ILE A 120 0.76 -11.77 7.43
C ILE A 120 1.85 -11.16 8.30
N GLU A 121 1.49 -10.45 9.37
CA GLU A 121 2.45 -9.78 10.26
C GLU A 121 3.32 -10.78 11.06
N ASN A 122 2.77 -11.95 11.40
CA ASN A 122 3.41 -12.91 12.29
C ASN A 122 3.99 -14.14 11.56
N THR A 123 4.06 -14.12 10.22
CA THR A 123 4.64 -15.21 9.42
C THR A 123 5.55 -14.65 8.33
N GLU A 124 6.57 -15.43 7.98
CA GLU A 124 7.46 -15.15 6.83
C GLU A 124 7.00 -15.85 5.54
N SER A 125 5.77 -16.40 5.54
CA SER A 125 5.21 -17.12 4.40
C SER A 125 4.93 -16.18 3.22
N ASN A 126 5.13 -16.65 2.00
CA ASN A 126 4.75 -15.90 0.82
C ASN A 126 3.21 -15.77 0.70
N PHE A 127 2.72 -14.75 0.02
CA PHE A 127 1.28 -14.50 -0.12
C PHE A 127 0.54 -15.62 -0.86
N ASP A 128 1.18 -16.29 -1.80
CA ASP A 128 0.60 -17.45 -2.49
C ASP A 128 0.51 -18.68 -1.58
N ASP A 129 1.49 -18.92 -0.70
CA ASP A 129 1.46 -19.98 0.31
C ASP A 129 0.33 -19.73 1.31
N LEU A 130 0.19 -18.51 1.81
CA LEU A 130 -0.91 -18.13 2.69
C LEU A 130 -2.28 -18.33 2.01
N ARG A 131 -2.41 -17.96 0.75
CA ARG A 131 -3.63 -18.21 -0.02
C ARG A 131 -3.90 -19.71 -0.18
N GLN A 132 -2.88 -20.51 -0.47
CA GLN A 132 -3.00 -21.95 -0.61
C GLN A 132 -3.42 -22.64 0.70
N SER A 133 -2.87 -22.20 1.84
CA SER A 133 -3.17 -22.79 3.15
C SER A 133 -4.66 -22.71 3.54
N VAL A 134 -5.40 -21.78 2.96
CA VAL A 134 -6.85 -21.59 3.17
C VAL A 134 -7.69 -22.05 1.96
N THR A 135 -7.07 -22.73 0.97
CA THR A 135 -7.73 -23.14 -0.28
C THR A 135 -7.73 -24.68 -0.38
N SER A 136 -8.72 -25.32 0.23
CA SER A 136 -8.91 -26.77 0.07
C SER A 136 -9.49 -27.10 -1.31
N LYS A 137 -8.97 -28.13 -1.96
CA LYS A 137 -9.40 -28.59 -3.28
C LYS A 137 -10.91 -28.89 -3.29
N GLY A 138 -11.64 -28.29 -4.22
CA GLY A 138 -13.09 -28.44 -4.35
C GLY A 138 -13.91 -27.69 -3.30
N GLY A 139 -13.29 -26.91 -2.40
CA GLY A 139 -13.97 -26.09 -1.40
C GLY A 139 -14.48 -24.75 -1.95
N THR A 140 -15.18 -24.02 -1.09
CA THR A 140 -15.72 -22.68 -1.43
C THR A 140 -14.64 -21.68 -1.82
N THR A 141 -13.51 -21.72 -1.12
CA THR A 141 -12.35 -20.87 -1.44
C THR A 141 -11.76 -21.20 -2.80
N ASP A 142 -11.64 -22.49 -3.14
CA ASP A 142 -11.14 -22.94 -4.44
C ASP A 142 -12.06 -22.48 -5.58
N ALA A 143 -13.37 -22.59 -5.41
CA ALA A 143 -14.35 -22.09 -6.37
C ALA A 143 -14.22 -20.56 -6.57
N ALA A 144 -14.07 -19.80 -5.48
CA ALA A 144 -13.92 -18.36 -5.53
C ALA A 144 -12.61 -17.93 -6.22
N ILE A 145 -11.47 -18.52 -5.86
CA ILE A 145 -10.17 -18.24 -6.47
C ILE A 145 -10.15 -18.64 -7.94
N THR A 146 -10.75 -19.77 -8.30
CA THR A 146 -10.90 -20.20 -9.70
C THR A 146 -11.72 -19.17 -10.50
N SER A 147 -12.81 -18.65 -9.94
CA SER A 147 -13.60 -17.59 -10.57
C SER A 147 -12.79 -16.30 -10.79
N LEU A 148 -12.04 -15.85 -9.78
CA LEU A 148 -11.17 -14.68 -9.88
C LEU A 148 -10.09 -14.85 -10.96
N ARG A 149 -9.48 -16.05 -11.05
CA ARG A 149 -8.49 -16.37 -12.09
C ARG A 149 -9.10 -16.34 -13.49
N LYS A 150 -10.25 -16.96 -13.68
CA LYS A 150 -10.98 -16.96 -14.97
C LYS A 150 -11.35 -15.55 -15.42
N LYS A 151 -11.63 -14.64 -14.48
CA LYS A 151 -11.93 -13.23 -14.75
C LYS A 151 -10.69 -12.34 -14.79
N GLU A 152 -9.51 -12.94 -14.87
CA GLU A 152 -8.24 -12.23 -15.00
C GLU A 152 -8.00 -11.17 -13.90
N PHE A 153 -8.40 -11.44 -12.66
CA PHE A 153 -8.28 -10.49 -11.54
C PHE A 153 -6.86 -9.93 -11.39
N ALA A 154 -5.83 -10.77 -11.53
CA ALA A 154 -4.44 -10.33 -11.47
C ALA A 154 -4.10 -9.29 -12.56
N LYS A 155 -4.67 -9.44 -13.77
CA LYS A 155 -4.51 -8.48 -14.87
C LYS A 155 -5.21 -7.16 -14.57
N LEU A 156 -6.39 -7.20 -13.96
CA LEU A 156 -7.10 -6.00 -13.52
C LEU A 156 -6.27 -5.21 -12.49
N ILE A 157 -5.74 -5.88 -11.47
CA ILE A 157 -4.88 -5.24 -10.47
C ILE A 157 -3.62 -4.66 -11.12
N ASN A 158 -2.93 -5.43 -11.99
CA ASN A 158 -1.75 -4.95 -12.69
C ASN A 158 -2.03 -3.68 -13.51
N ASN A 159 -3.14 -3.65 -14.24
CA ASN A 159 -3.53 -2.49 -15.04
C ASN A 159 -3.87 -1.28 -14.14
N SER A 160 -4.61 -1.49 -13.05
CA SER A 160 -4.95 -0.43 -12.09
C SER A 160 -3.69 0.18 -11.45
N VAL A 161 -2.71 -0.64 -11.09
CA VAL A 161 -1.41 -0.16 -10.57
C VAL A 161 -0.65 0.63 -11.65
N LYS A 162 -0.64 0.16 -12.90
CA LYS A 162 -0.02 0.89 -14.02
C LYS A 162 -0.67 2.25 -14.26
N ASP A 163 -1.98 2.34 -14.18
CA ASP A 163 -2.71 3.61 -14.32
C ASP A 163 -2.40 4.57 -13.16
N ALA A 164 -2.28 4.06 -11.94
CA ALA A 164 -1.84 4.86 -10.80
C ALA A 164 -0.40 5.38 -10.97
N ILE A 165 0.52 4.54 -11.46
CA ILE A 165 1.90 4.96 -11.80
C ILE A 165 1.89 6.05 -12.87
N LYS A 166 1.11 5.87 -13.95
CA LYS A 166 0.97 6.87 -15.01
C LYS A 166 0.46 8.19 -14.46
N LYS A 167 -0.52 8.14 -13.56
CA LYS A 167 -1.05 9.34 -12.89
C LYS A 167 0.01 10.00 -12.01
N ALA A 168 0.77 9.25 -11.23
CA ALA A 168 1.87 9.77 -10.41
C ALA A 168 2.89 10.53 -11.27
N LYS A 169 3.31 9.96 -12.40
CA LYS A 169 4.20 10.62 -13.37
C LYS A 169 3.62 11.92 -13.92
N THR A 170 2.33 11.96 -14.24
CA THR A 170 1.71 13.20 -14.75
C THR A 170 1.60 14.30 -13.68
N LEU A 171 1.56 13.94 -12.40
CA LEU A 171 1.65 14.92 -11.30
C LEU A 171 3.05 15.50 -11.17
N SER A 172 4.08 14.72 -11.51
CA SER A 172 5.49 15.16 -11.54
C SER A 172 5.75 16.15 -12.67
N SER A 173 5.09 16.00 -13.83
CA SER A 173 5.34 16.81 -15.04
C SER A 173 4.50 18.08 -15.13
N LYS A 174 3.56 18.32 -14.23
CA LYS A 174 2.85 19.61 -14.17
C LYS A 174 3.71 20.61 -13.42
N LYS A 175 4.44 21.42 -14.21
CA LYS A 175 5.12 22.64 -13.75
C LYS A 175 4.12 23.70 -13.36
#